data_48c87737e20efb8f29eb69e05800ecd1
#
_entry.id   48c87737e20efb8f29eb69e05800ecd1
#
_cell.length_a   1.000
_cell.length_b   1.000
_cell.length_c   1.000
_cell.angle_alpha   90.00
_cell.angle_beta   90.00
_cell.angle_gamma   90.00
#
_symmetry.space_group_name_H-M   'P 1'
#
loop_
_entity.id
_entity.type
_entity.pdbx_description
1 polymer ?
#
loop_
_entity_poly.entity_id
_entity_poly.type
_entity_poly.pdbx_seq_one_letter_code
_entity_poly.pdbx_strand_id
1 'polypeptide(L)'
;MRRILALSGPDRVSFLQGLVSNDVTRAPCWAALLSPQGKYLADFLIVPDGERLLIDLDEGLAGDVIRRLSMYKLRANVTLEPTNLQVMRGTGPAPAGAIPDPRDPALGWRLYGAQCGDDGTDFDAIRVAHCIPESLVELIPNETFILEAGFERLHGVDFRKGCYVGQEVTARMKHKTELRKGLVTLGIDGQ
;
A
#
# COMPACT_ATOMS: atom_id res chain seq x y z
N MET A 1 -3.90 -0.83 13.56
CA MET A 1 -2.57 -1.46 13.89
C MET A 1 -1.95 -2.02 12.61
N ARG A 2 -0.61 -2.08 12.51
CA ARG A 2 0.07 -2.60 11.30
C ARG A 2 0.47 -4.06 11.50
N ARG A 3 0.35 -4.86 10.45
CA ARG A 3 0.86 -6.23 10.34
C ARG A 3 1.94 -6.28 9.28
N ILE A 4 3.09 -6.89 9.60
CA ILE A 4 4.20 -7.05 8.66
C ILE A 4 4.28 -8.53 8.28
N LEU A 5 4.12 -8.80 6.98
CA LEU A 5 4.32 -10.13 6.40
C LEU A 5 5.66 -10.15 5.66
N ALA A 6 6.32 -11.29 5.62
CA ALA A 6 7.50 -11.52 4.79
C ALA A 6 7.13 -12.43 3.62
N LEU A 7 7.43 -11.98 2.41
CA LEU A 7 7.34 -12.78 1.18
C LEU A 7 8.76 -13.11 0.73
N SER A 8 9.12 -14.39 0.76
CA SER A 8 10.42 -14.93 0.35
C SER A 8 10.28 -15.86 -0.86
N GLY A 9 11.42 -16.29 -1.38
CA GLY A 9 11.50 -17.19 -2.53
C GLY A 9 11.93 -16.48 -3.81
N PRO A 10 12.44 -17.24 -4.80
CA PRO A 10 12.98 -16.69 -6.05
C PRO A 10 11.94 -15.95 -6.88
N ASP A 11 10.67 -16.36 -6.81
CA ASP A 11 9.59 -15.78 -7.60
C ASP A 11 8.90 -14.58 -6.91
N ARG A 12 9.36 -14.13 -5.72
CA ARG A 12 8.68 -13.10 -4.90
C ARG A 12 8.33 -11.82 -5.64
N VAL A 13 9.24 -11.33 -6.47
CA VAL A 13 9.03 -10.10 -7.25
C VAL A 13 8.05 -10.34 -8.38
N SER A 14 8.27 -11.34 -9.23
CA SER A 14 7.39 -11.65 -10.36
C SER A 14 5.97 -12.04 -9.91
N PHE A 15 5.86 -12.71 -8.78
CA PHE A 15 4.58 -13.07 -8.17
C PHE A 15 3.76 -11.84 -7.80
N LEU A 16 4.32 -10.91 -7.01
CA LEU A 16 3.62 -9.68 -6.65
C LEU A 16 3.40 -8.77 -7.85
N GLN A 17 4.35 -8.73 -8.80
CA GLN A 17 4.26 -7.91 -9.99
C GLN A 17 2.97 -8.18 -10.80
N GLY A 18 2.51 -9.41 -10.86
CA GLY A 18 1.25 -9.79 -11.53
C GLY A 18 -0.03 -9.49 -10.73
N LEU A 19 0.07 -9.10 -9.48
CA LEU A 19 -1.08 -8.99 -8.58
C LEU A 19 -1.39 -7.56 -8.13
N VAL A 20 -0.39 -6.69 -8.03
CA VAL A 20 -0.54 -5.37 -7.40
C VAL A 20 -0.45 -4.21 -8.39
N SER A 21 -1.01 -3.08 -8.04
CA SER A 21 -1.16 -1.90 -8.89
C SER A 21 0.16 -1.19 -9.23
N ASN A 22 1.22 -1.39 -8.43
CA ASN A 22 2.48 -0.66 -8.58
C ASN A 22 3.66 -1.58 -8.99
N ASP A 23 4.75 -0.97 -9.45
CA ASP A 23 5.94 -1.67 -9.90
C ASP A 23 6.80 -2.13 -8.71
N VAL A 24 6.73 -3.42 -8.40
CA VAL A 24 7.47 -4.07 -7.30
C VAL A 24 8.98 -4.00 -7.50
N THR A 25 9.45 -3.90 -8.74
CA THR A 25 10.90 -3.81 -9.03
C THR A 25 11.49 -2.48 -8.56
N ARG A 26 10.65 -1.50 -8.25
CA ARG A 26 11.01 -0.18 -7.72
C ARG A 26 10.74 -0.02 -6.23
N ALA A 27 10.52 -1.12 -5.52
CA ALA A 27 10.33 -1.05 -4.07
C ALA A 27 11.52 -0.35 -3.36
N PRO A 28 11.29 0.45 -2.30
CA PRO A 28 10.04 0.54 -1.57
C PRO A 28 8.95 1.29 -2.35
N CYS A 29 7.74 0.73 -2.34
CA CYS A 29 6.59 1.34 -3.01
C CYS A 29 5.28 1.04 -2.25
N TRP A 30 4.26 1.87 -2.49
CA TRP A 30 2.90 1.63 -2.05
C TRP A 30 2.08 1.05 -3.18
N ALA A 31 1.26 0.05 -2.91
CA ALA A 31 0.48 -0.65 -3.93
C ALA A 31 -0.87 -1.12 -3.40
N ALA A 32 -1.83 -1.32 -4.30
CA ALA A 32 -3.10 -1.95 -4.00
C ALA A 32 -3.22 -3.34 -4.62
N LEU A 33 -3.91 -4.24 -3.90
CA LEU A 33 -4.48 -5.46 -4.42
C LEU A 33 -5.93 -5.16 -4.83
N LEU A 34 -6.30 -5.53 -6.06
CA LEU A 34 -7.62 -5.25 -6.62
C LEU A 34 -8.41 -6.52 -6.91
N SER A 35 -9.73 -6.38 -6.97
CA SER A 35 -10.59 -7.38 -7.58
C SER A 35 -10.45 -7.36 -9.11
N PRO A 36 -10.88 -8.42 -9.84
CA PRO A 36 -10.94 -8.39 -11.29
C PRO A 36 -11.78 -7.24 -11.86
N GLN A 37 -12.73 -6.72 -11.07
CA GLN A 37 -13.56 -5.55 -11.41
C GLN A 37 -12.88 -4.20 -11.10
N GLY A 38 -11.60 -4.20 -10.70
CA GLY A 38 -10.82 -3.01 -10.38
C GLY A 38 -11.15 -2.34 -9.05
N LYS A 39 -11.92 -3.02 -8.18
CA LYS A 39 -12.22 -2.52 -6.85
C LYS A 39 -11.07 -2.80 -5.88
N TYR A 40 -10.80 -1.84 -5.00
CA TYR A 40 -9.85 -1.99 -3.92
C TYR A 40 -10.21 -3.18 -3.02
N LEU A 41 -9.21 -3.95 -2.63
CA LEU A 41 -9.32 -5.05 -1.66
C LEU A 41 -8.42 -4.81 -0.46
N ALA A 42 -7.21 -4.35 -0.69
CA ALA A 42 -6.23 -3.97 0.33
C ALA A 42 -5.16 -3.07 -0.30
N ASP A 43 -4.46 -2.33 0.53
CA ASP A 43 -3.23 -1.64 0.19
C ASP A 43 -2.13 -1.98 1.18
N PHE A 44 -0.91 -1.86 0.73
CA PHE A 44 0.27 -2.13 1.55
C PHE A 44 1.52 -1.48 0.99
N LEU A 45 2.47 -1.26 1.87
CA LEU A 45 3.83 -0.90 1.49
C LEU A 45 4.62 -2.18 1.21
N ILE A 46 5.37 -2.18 0.13
CA ILE A 46 6.28 -3.26 -0.25
C ILE A 46 7.70 -2.75 -0.03
N VAL A 47 8.46 -3.40 0.84
CA VAL A 47 9.78 -2.95 1.27
C VAL A 47 10.81 -4.07 1.09
N PRO A 48 11.93 -3.82 0.40
CA PRO A 48 13.00 -4.79 0.30
C PRO A 48 13.66 -5.04 1.66
N ASP A 49 13.90 -6.30 2.00
CA ASP A 49 14.58 -6.73 3.21
C ASP A 49 15.45 -7.96 2.92
N GLY A 50 16.65 -7.73 2.42
CA GLY A 50 17.55 -8.78 1.96
C GLY A 50 16.92 -9.65 0.85
N GLU A 51 16.83 -10.94 1.11
CA GLU A 51 16.27 -11.93 0.16
C GLU A 51 14.74 -12.02 0.20
N ARG A 52 14.06 -11.11 0.91
CA ARG A 52 12.59 -11.07 1.03
C ARG A 52 12.03 -9.68 0.76
N LEU A 53 10.71 -9.63 0.61
CA LEU A 53 9.92 -8.40 0.58
C LEU A 53 9.06 -8.37 1.83
N LEU A 54 9.09 -7.27 2.56
CA LEU A 54 8.10 -7.00 3.60
C LEU A 54 6.84 -6.42 2.96
N ILE A 55 5.70 -6.88 3.45
CA ILE A 55 4.37 -6.38 3.10
C ILE A 55 3.79 -5.78 4.37
N ASP A 56 3.78 -4.45 4.45
CA ASP A 56 3.27 -3.69 5.60
C ASP A 56 1.84 -3.22 5.31
N LEU A 57 0.87 -3.77 6.01
CA LEU A 57 -0.55 -3.54 5.78
C LEU A 57 -1.34 -3.33 7.08
N ASP A 58 -2.59 -2.90 6.95
CA ASP A 58 -3.48 -2.83 8.11
C ASP A 58 -3.81 -4.24 8.63
N GLU A 59 -3.77 -4.42 9.95
CA GLU A 59 -4.06 -5.69 10.63
C GLU A 59 -5.45 -6.24 10.27
N GLY A 60 -6.44 -5.36 10.12
CA GLY A 60 -7.82 -5.76 9.77
C GLY A 60 -7.95 -6.37 8.38
N LEU A 61 -6.97 -6.13 7.48
CA LEU A 61 -6.95 -6.68 6.13
C LEU A 61 -6.02 -7.90 5.98
N ALA A 62 -5.16 -8.16 6.98
CA ALA A 62 -4.08 -9.14 6.86
C ALA A 62 -4.59 -10.56 6.57
N GLY A 63 -5.64 -11.01 7.23
CA GLY A 63 -6.22 -12.34 7.01
C GLY A 63 -6.70 -12.55 5.57
N ASP A 64 -7.39 -11.55 5.01
CA ASP A 64 -7.88 -11.59 3.64
C ASP A 64 -6.75 -11.54 2.60
N VAL A 65 -5.73 -10.73 2.85
CA VAL A 65 -4.54 -10.62 1.98
C VAL A 65 -3.79 -11.95 1.97
N ILE A 66 -3.51 -12.55 3.14
CA ILE A 66 -2.84 -13.85 3.24
C ILE A 66 -3.61 -14.91 2.46
N ARG A 67 -4.93 -15.01 2.66
CA ARG A 67 -5.78 -15.96 1.96
C ARG A 67 -5.72 -15.77 0.44
N ARG A 68 -5.85 -14.54 -0.04
CA ARG A 68 -5.84 -14.22 -1.48
C ARG A 68 -4.49 -14.51 -2.11
N LEU A 69 -3.40 -14.05 -1.52
CA LEU A 69 -2.06 -14.30 -2.03
C LEU A 69 -1.75 -15.81 -2.04
N SER A 70 -2.19 -16.56 -1.02
CA SER A 70 -2.07 -18.02 -1.00
C SER A 70 -2.83 -18.70 -2.13
N MET A 71 -4.03 -18.20 -2.50
CA MET A 71 -4.79 -18.72 -3.64
C MET A 71 -4.09 -18.44 -4.98
N TYR A 72 -3.45 -17.29 -5.13
CA TYR A 72 -2.70 -16.93 -6.35
C TYR A 72 -1.33 -17.60 -6.45
N LYS A 73 -0.81 -18.13 -5.35
CA LYS A 73 0.53 -18.74 -5.31
C LYS A 73 0.71 -19.87 -6.35
N LEU A 74 -0.29 -20.75 -6.50
CA LEU A 74 -0.30 -21.86 -7.48
C LEU A 74 1.08 -22.56 -7.58
N ARG A 75 1.84 -22.27 -8.66
CA ARG A 75 3.15 -22.85 -8.95
C ARG A 75 4.33 -21.92 -8.61
N ALA A 76 4.06 -20.71 -8.13
CA ALA A 76 5.12 -19.76 -7.77
C ALA A 76 5.92 -20.27 -6.57
N ASN A 77 7.23 -20.24 -6.68
CA ASN A 77 8.14 -20.61 -5.60
C ASN A 77 8.31 -19.42 -4.63
N VAL A 78 7.29 -19.22 -3.81
CA VAL A 78 7.24 -18.17 -2.79
C VAL A 78 6.72 -18.72 -1.47
N THR A 79 7.12 -18.11 -0.38
CA THR A 79 6.60 -18.36 0.96
C THR A 79 6.14 -17.03 1.57
N LEU A 80 4.92 -16.99 2.07
CA LEU A 80 4.33 -15.83 2.75
C LEU A 80 4.11 -16.17 4.22
N GLU A 81 4.74 -15.43 5.12
CA GLU A 81 4.71 -15.69 6.55
C GLU A 81 4.53 -14.38 7.34
N PRO A 82 3.77 -14.41 8.46
CA PRO A 82 3.76 -13.30 9.39
C PRO A 82 5.13 -13.15 10.04
N THR A 83 5.51 -11.91 10.37
CA THR A 83 6.74 -11.61 11.09
C THR A 83 6.43 -11.06 12.49
N ASN A 84 7.47 -10.99 13.35
CA ASN A 84 7.42 -10.26 14.61
C ASN A 84 7.93 -8.81 14.45
N LEU A 85 8.18 -8.37 13.21
CA LEU A 85 8.60 -7.01 12.94
C LEU A 85 7.46 -6.04 13.28
N GLN A 86 7.86 -4.91 13.82
CA GLN A 86 7.03 -3.77 14.10
C GLN A 86 7.47 -2.60 13.21
N VAL A 87 6.66 -1.57 13.13
CA VAL A 87 7.00 -0.35 12.41
C VAL A 87 7.06 0.84 13.37
N MET A 88 8.16 1.57 13.31
CA MET A 88 8.28 2.94 13.81
C MET A 88 8.15 3.91 12.65
N ARG A 89 7.56 5.07 12.91
CA ARG A 89 7.44 6.15 11.92
C ARG A 89 7.68 7.50 12.57
N GLY A 90 8.09 8.47 11.78
CA GLY A 90 8.33 9.82 12.27
C GLY A 90 8.56 10.81 11.15
N THR A 91 8.48 12.10 11.49
CA THR A 91 8.77 13.22 10.59
C THR A 91 10.05 13.96 10.94
N GLY A 92 10.62 13.68 12.12
CA GLY A 92 11.90 14.17 12.56
C GLY A 92 13.10 13.54 11.83
N PRO A 93 14.33 13.70 12.35
CA PRO A 93 15.51 13.09 11.76
C PRO A 93 15.35 11.58 11.63
N ALA A 94 15.56 11.05 10.44
CA ALA A 94 15.42 9.63 10.17
C ALA A 94 16.53 8.83 10.83
N PRO A 95 16.23 7.78 11.62
CA PRO A 95 17.26 6.89 12.17
C PRO A 95 17.90 6.03 11.08
N ALA A 96 19.06 5.45 11.39
CA ALA A 96 19.76 4.57 10.47
C ALA A 96 18.86 3.38 10.07
N GLY A 97 18.80 3.08 8.78
CA GLY A 97 17.95 2.01 8.23
C GLY A 97 16.50 2.39 8.00
N ALA A 98 16.07 3.60 8.36
CA ALA A 98 14.75 4.09 8.00
C ALA A 98 14.64 4.36 6.50
N ILE A 99 13.45 4.15 5.95
CA ILE A 99 13.10 4.48 4.56
C ILE A 99 12.08 5.62 4.52
N PRO A 100 12.10 6.47 3.50
CA PRO A 100 11.03 7.46 3.31
C PRO A 100 9.70 6.74 3.03
N ASP A 101 8.59 7.32 3.51
CA ASP A 101 7.26 6.82 3.13
C ASP A 101 7.03 7.11 1.65
N PRO A 102 6.78 6.10 0.80
CA PRO A 102 6.74 6.29 -0.65
C PRO A 102 5.48 7.01 -1.15
N ARG A 103 4.49 7.26 -0.30
CA ARG A 103 3.22 7.90 -0.67
C ARG A 103 3.34 9.41 -0.75
N ASP A 104 3.95 10.02 0.27
CA ASP A 104 4.07 11.48 0.38
C ASP A 104 5.22 11.84 1.33
N PRO A 105 6.10 12.80 0.97
CA PRO A 105 7.20 13.24 1.84
C PRO A 105 6.76 13.75 3.22
N ALA A 106 5.55 14.29 3.34
CA ALA A 106 5.01 14.77 4.60
C ALA A 106 4.82 13.65 5.64
N LEU A 107 4.71 12.39 5.20
CA LEU A 107 4.65 11.22 6.08
C LEU A 107 6.01 10.82 6.66
N GLY A 108 7.09 11.50 6.26
CA GLY A 108 8.44 11.28 6.79
C GLY A 108 9.00 9.90 6.50
N TRP A 109 9.34 9.16 7.55
CA TRP A 109 10.06 7.90 7.43
C TRP A 109 9.38 6.73 8.18
N ARG A 110 9.76 5.51 7.78
CA ARG A 110 9.41 4.25 8.43
C ARG A 110 10.67 3.43 8.73
N LEU A 111 10.69 2.78 9.88
CA LEU A 111 11.72 1.85 10.29
C LEU A 111 11.08 0.53 10.73
N TYR A 112 11.53 -0.57 10.15
CA TYR A 112 11.04 -1.91 10.48
C TYR A 112 12.01 -2.61 11.41
N GLY A 113 11.53 -3.05 12.58
CA GLY A 113 12.40 -3.65 13.62
C GLY A 113 11.59 -4.24 14.77
N ALA A 114 12.24 -4.35 15.93
CA ALA A 114 11.60 -4.93 17.13
C ALA A 114 10.69 -3.92 17.87
N GLN A 115 10.76 -2.64 17.53
CA GLN A 115 10.02 -1.57 18.20
C GLN A 115 8.91 -1.05 17.32
N CYS A 116 7.80 -0.63 17.93
CA CYS A 116 6.69 0.08 17.28
C CYS A 116 6.52 1.45 17.93
N GLY A 117 5.83 2.35 17.21
CA GLY A 117 5.49 3.67 17.71
C GLY A 117 5.75 4.77 16.68
N ASP A 118 5.72 5.98 17.17
CA ASP A 118 6.04 7.17 16.40
C ASP A 118 6.81 8.19 17.28
N ASP A 119 7.21 9.30 16.67
CA ASP A 119 7.92 10.38 17.32
C ASP A 119 6.99 11.47 17.93
N GLY A 120 5.71 11.15 18.13
CA GLY A 120 4.69 12.07 18.59
C GLY A 120 4.04 12.92 17.48
N THR A 121 4.36 12.64 16.22
CA THR A 121 3.74 13.31 15.06
C THR A 121 2.26 12.95 14.95
N ASP A 122 1.42 13.96 14.75
CA ASP A 122 0.00 13.78 14.42
C ASP A 122 -0.14 13.38 12.94
N PHE A 123 -0.03 12.07 12.69
CA PHE A 123 -0.15 11.51 11.34
C PHE A 123 -1.56 11.63 10.77
N ASP A 124 -2.59 11.72 11.61
CA ASP A 124 -3.97 11.93 11.15
C ASP A 124 -4.14 13.33 10.60
N ALA A 125 -3.62 14.35 11.28
CA ALA A 125 -3.60 15.70 10.75
C ALA A 125 -2.86 15.79 9.40
N ILE A 126 -1.70 15.13 9.26
CA ILE A 126 -0.94 15.11 8.01
C ILE A 126 -1.74 14.44 6.89
N ARG A 127 -2.28 13.24 7.12
CA ARG A 127 -3.03 12.53 6.07
C ARG A 127 -4.27 13.30 5.62
N VAL A 128 -4.97 13.96 6.54
CA VAL A 128 -6.12 14.81 6.21
C VAL A 128 -5.68 16.02 5.40
N ALA A 129 -4.64 16.73 5.82
CA ALA A 129 -4.12 17.91 5.11
C ALA A 129 -3.65 17.58 3.68
N HIS A 130 -3.07 16.39 3.48
CA HIS A 130 -2.53 15.94 2.20
C HIS A 130 -3.49 15.01 1.41
N CYS A 131 -4.73 14.82 1.87
CA CYS A 131 -5.71 13.89 1.27
C CYS A 131 -5.13 12.47 1.06
N ILE A 132 -4.42 11.94 2.06
CA ILE A 132 -3.83 10.60 2.01
C ILE A 132 -4.86 9.63 2.63
N PRO A 133 -5.44 8.72 1.84
CA PRO A 133 -6.44 7.80 2.33
C PRO A 133 -5.85 6.74 3.25
N GLU A 134 -6.66 6.24 4.17
CA GLU A 134 -6.29 5.16 5.07
C GLU A 134 -7.18 3.93 4.86
N SER A 135 -6.57 2.76 5.03
CA SER A 135 -7.27 1.47 4.96
C SER A 135 -8.42 1.43 5.95
N LEU A 136 -9.58 0.98 5.52
CA LEU A 136 -10.81 0.83 6.32
C LEU A 136 -11.44 2.15 6.80
N VAL A 137 -10.88 3.30 6.42
CA VAL A 137 -11.46 4.63 6.67
C VAL A 137 -12.01 5.20 5.37
N GLU A 138 -11.18 5.63 4.43
CA GLU A 138 -11.59 6.05 3.09
C GLU A 138 -11.43 4.92 2.05
N LEU A 139 -10.57 3.94 2.32
CA LEU A 139 -10.35 2.79 1.45
C LEU A 139 -11.22 1.61 1.89
N ILE A 140 -12.41 1.51 1.33
CA ILE A 140 -13.39 0.47 1.67
C ILE A 140 -13.27 -0.70 0.68
N PRO A 141 -12.95 -1.93 1.16
CA PRO A 141 -12.85 -3.10 0.31
C PRO A 141 -14.13 -3.37 -0.49
N ASN A 142 -13.97 -3.71 -1.77
CA ASN A 142 -15.03 -3.97 -2.76
C ASN A 142 -15.88 -2.73 -3.15
N GLU A 143 -15.60 -1.55 -2.62
CA GLU A 143 -16.33 -0.33 -2.93
C GLU A 143 -15.47 0.71 -3.65
N THR A 144 -14.28 1.01 -3.10
CA THR A 144 -13.41 2.09 -3.56
C THR A 144 -12.74 1.74 -4.89
N PHE A 145 -12.65 2.74 -5.79
CA PHE A 145 -11.74 2.72 -6.93
C PHE A 145 -10.47 3.50 -6.59
N ILE A 146 -9.29 2.91 -6.81
CA ILE A 146 -8.02 3.49 -6.35
C ILE A 146 -7.71 4.86 -6.98
N LEU A 147 -8.16 5.14 -8.20
CA LEU A 147 -7.94 6.45 -8.83
C LEU A 147 -8.78 7.54 -8.19
N GLU A 148 -10.02 7.22 -7.76
CA GLU A 148 -10.86 8.14 -6.99
C GLU A 148 -10.27 8.43 -5.60
N ALA A 149 -9.50 7.49 -5.04
CA ALA A 149 -8.81 7.63 -3.77
C ALA A 149 -7.39 8.26 -3.88
N GLY A 150 -7.02 8.79 -5.05
CA GLY A 150 -5.76 9.52 -5.22
C GLY A 150 -4.51 8.67 -5.38
N PHE A 151 -4.61 7.37 -5.66
CA PHE A 151 -3.44 6.49 -5.80
C PHE A 151 -2.45 6.94 -6.88
N GLU A 152 -2.91 7.57 -7.96
CA GLU A 152 -1.99 8.11 -8.96
C GLU A 152 -1.13 9.24 -8.38
N ARG A 153 -1.75 10.20 -7.70
CA ARG A 153 -1.05 11.33 -7.08
C ARG A 153 -0.09 10.87 -5.98
N LEU A 154 -0.47 9.84 -5.24
CA LEU A 154 0.29 9.26 -4.13
C LEU A 154 1.22 8.11 -4.56
N HIS A 155 1.50 8.02 -5.86
CA HIS A 155 2.42 7.01 -6.42
C HIS A 155 2.05 5.55 -6.09
N GLY A 156 0.77 5.24 -5.87
CA GLY A 156 0.26 3.90 -5.55
C GLY A 156 -0.10 3.04 -6.76
N VAL A 157 0.05 3.57 -7.99
CA VAL A 157 -0.21 2.88 -9.25
C VAL A 157 0.86 3.25 -10.29
N ASP A 158 1.35 2.24 -11.03
CA ASP A 158 2.21 2.45 -12.18
C ASP A 158 1.51 1.95 -13.46
N PHE A 159 1.19 2.87 -14.37
CA PHE A 159 0.55 2.56 -15.65
C PHE A 159 1.51 2.02 -16.72
N ARG A 160 2.81 2.02 -16.45
CA ARG A 160 3.86 1.53 -17.36
C ARG A 160 4.32 0.12 -17.04
N LYS A 161 4.00 -0.37 -15.84
CA LYS A 161 4.28 -1.77 -15.47
C LYS A 161 3.45 -2.74 -16.32
N GLY A 162 3.81 -4.01 -16.29
CA GLY A 162 3.06 -5.09 -16.94
C GLY A 162 1.67 -5.32 -16.34
N CYS A 163 0.99 -6.35 -16.83
CA CYS A 163 -0.39 -6.67 -16.42
C CYS A 163 -0.49 -7.05 -14.94
N TYR A 164 -1.60 -6.68 -14.34
CA TYR A 164 -1.99 -7.08 -12.97
C TYR A 164 -3.51 -7.22 -12.85
N VAL A 165 -3.97 -7.88 -11.80
CA VAL A 165 -5.40 -8.12 -11.55
C VAL A 165 -6.13 -6.77 -11.37
N GLY A 166 -7.22 -6.57 -12.12
CA GLY A 166 -8.03 -5.34 -12.06
C GLY A 166 -7.51 -4.16 -12.90
N GLN A 167 -6.39 -4.32 -13.59
CA GLN A 167 -5.77 -3.26 -14.40
C GLN A 167 -6.69 -2.71 -15.49
N GLU A 168 -7.48 -3.54 -16.14
CA GLU A 168 -8.31 -3.10 -17.27
C GLU A 168 -9.26 -1.96 -16.89
N VAL A 169 -9.93 -2.10 -15.75
CA VAL A 169 -10.85 -1.07 -15.23
C VAL A 169 -10.08 0.17 -14.82
N THR A 170 -8.95 0.01 -14.12
CA THR A 170 -8.09 1.13 -13.69
C THR A 170 -7.57 1.91 -14.91
N ALA A 171 -7.08 1.23 -15.94
CA ALA A 171 -6.61 1.88 -17.17
C ALA A 171 -7.76 2.58 -17.93
N ARG A 172 -8.95 1.97 -17.97
CA ARG A 172 -10.13 2.61 -18.57
C ARG A 172 -10.51 3.89 -17.84
N MET A 173 -10.51 3.88 -16.51
CA MET A 173 -10.78 5.07 -15.69
C MET A 173 -9.77 6.17 -15.96
N LYS A 174 -8.48 5.82 -16.11
CA LYS A 174 -7.42 6.79 -16.41
C LYS A 174 -7.58 7.44 -17.78
N HIS A 175 -7.91 6.67 -18.81
CA HIS A 175 -7.78 7.12 -20.21
C HIS A 175 -9.12 7.42 -20.92
N LYS A 176 -10.23 6.87 -20.43
CA LYS A 176 -11.52 6.93 -21.11
C LYS A 176 -12.65 7.51 -20.26
N THR A 177 -12.39 7.83 -18.99
CA THR A 177 -13.43 8.28 -18.08
C THR A 177 -12.95 9.52 -17.33
N GLU A 178 -13.77 10.55 -17.28
CA GLU A 178 -13.59 11.64 -16.34
C GLU A 178 -13.95 11.15 -14.93
N LEU A 179 -13.02 11.28 -13.99
CA LEU A 179 -13.28 10.90 -12.60
C LEU A 179 -14.34 11.85 -12.01
N ARG A 180 -15.45 11.29 -11.60
CA ARG A 180 -16.58 12.07 -11.03
C ARG A 180 -16.49 12.21 -9.51
N LYS A 181 -15.60 11.47 -8.87
CA LYS A 181 -15.39 11.45 -7.43
C LYS A 181 -13.89 11.56 -7.13
N GLY A 182 -13.58 12.13 -5.98
CA GLY A 182 -12.22 12.22 -5.47
C GLY A 182 -12.25 12.56 -3.99
N LEU A 183 -11.14 12.31 -3.29
CA LEU A 183 -10.96 12.77 -1.92
C LEU A 183 -10.63 14.24 -1.92
N VAL A 184 -11.24 14.98 -1.02
CA VAL A 184 -10.97 16.40 -0.76
C VAL A 184 -10.91 16.63 0.74
N THR A 185 -10.08 17.57 1.16
CA THR A 185 -10.05 18.06 2.53
C THR A 185 -11.02 19.26 2.65
N LEU A 186 -11.91 19.19 3.61
CA LEU A 186 -12.84 20.28 3.92
C LEU A 186 -12.51 20.82 5.32
N GLY A 187 -12.38 22.15 5.42
CA GLY A 187 -12.40 22.84 6.68
C GLY A 187 -13.83 22.86 7.23
N ILE A 188 -14.02 22.41 8.45
CA ILE A 188 -15.31 22.52 9.14
C ILE A 188 -15.11 23.53 10.27
N ASP A 189 -15.84 24.65 10.21
CA ASP A 189 -15.92 25.58 11.35
C ASP A 189 -16.74 24.88 12.44
N GLY A 190 -16.05 24.28 13.39
CA GLY A 190 -16.67 23.62 14.54
C GLY A 190 -17.14 24.66 15.57
N GLN A 191 -18.38 24.49 16.05
CA GLN A 191 -18.81 25.08 17.33
C GLN A 191 -18.31 24.23 18.49
#